data_e731058fa1d08eb2cfe02e0e997ace92
#
_entry.id   e731058fa1d08eb2cfe02e0e997ace92
#
_cell.length_a   1.000
_cell.length_b   1.000
_cell.length_c   1.000
_cell.angle_alpha   90.00
_cell.angle_beta   90.00
_cell.angle_gamma   90.00
#
_symmetry.space_group_name_H-M   'P 1'
#
loop_
_entity.id
_entity.type
_entity.pdbx_description
1 polymer ?
#
loop_
_entity_poly.entity_id
_entity_poly.type
_entity_poly.pdbx_seq_one_letter_code
_entity_poly.pdbx_strand_id
1 'polypeptide(L)'
;MRRTDFLLALASSRLILMIIEVGLLLLFGVLFFHMRVLGSIGSIALIAGLGSLTFGGVGLLTASRAQKIESVSGLINLVMMPMWIFSGVFFSYERFPNLIHPLIKALPLTALNDALRASILEGTPLLQQWPRLLVMILWGGISFVLALKWFRWT
;
A
#
# COMPACT_ATOMS: atom_id res chain seq x y z
N MET A 1 22.54 16.86 6.42
CA MET A 1 21.16 16.73 5.90
C MET A 1 20.20 16.57 7.06
N ARG A 2 19.09 17.29 7.06
CA ARG A 2 18.09 17.11 8.10
C ARG A 2 17.35 15.79 7.85
N ARG A 3 16.93 15.13 8.92
CA ARG A 3 16.19 13.83 8.83
C ARG A 3 14.94 13.95 7.95
N THR A 4 14.29 15.09 8.01
CA THR A 4 13.11 15.43 7.20
C THR A 4 13.44 15.49 5.71
N ASP A 5 14.60 16.05 5.32
CA ASP A 5 14.98 16.19 3.91
C ASP A 5 15.21 14.82 3.26
N PHE A 6 15.84 13.89 4.00
CA PHE A 6 16.03 12.52 3.54
C PHE A 6 14.70 11.78 3.36
N LEU A 7 13.80 11.88 4.34
CA LEU A 7 12.49 11.23 4.27
C LEU A 7 11.62 11.81 3.16
N LEU A 8 11.66 13.14 2.96
CA LEU A 8 10.95 13.79 1.87
C LEU A 8 11.51 13.39 0.51
N ALA A 9 12.83 13.30 0.36
CA ALA A 9 13.46 12.85 -0.88
C ALA A 9 13.06 11.41 -1.21
N LEU A 10 13.07 10.52 -0.19
CA LEU A 10 12.66 9.13 -0.35
C LEU A 10 11.17 9.01 -0.73
N ALA A 11 10.30 9.74 -0.04
CA ALA A 11 8.87 9.75 -0.34
C ALA A 11 8.58 10.30 -1.74
N SER A 12 9.24 11.39 -2.13
CA SER A 12 9.10 12.00 -3.47
C SER A 12 9.53 11.03 -4.57
N SER A 13 10.68 10.38 -4.42
CA SER A 13 11.16 9.37 -5.38
C SER A 13 10.17 8.22 -5.54
N ARG A 14 9.61 7.74 -4.43
CA ARG A 14 8.59 6.68 -4.43
C ARG A 14 7.30 7.11 -5.12
N LEU A 15 6.84 8.33 -4.88
CA LEU A 15 5.64 8.86 -5.52
C LEU A 15 5.81 9.02 -7.03
N ILE A 16 6.98 9.47 -7.50
CA ILE A 16 7.27 9.60 -8.94
C ILE A 16 7.26 8.21 -9.59
N LEU A 17 7.97 7.24 -9.01
CA LEU A 17 7.98 5.87 -9.52
C LEU A 17 6.58 5.26 -9.53
N MET A 18 5.79 5.45 -8.48
CA MET A 18 4.42 4.97 -8.37
C MET A 18 3.54 5.53 -9.50
N ILE A 19 3.65 6.82 -9.83
CA ILE A 19 2.87 7.42 -10.91
C ILE A 19 3.20 6.73 -12.25
N ILE A 20 4.48 6.48 -12.50
CA ILE A 20 4.93 5.79 -13.73
C ILE A 20 4.42 4.34 -13.74
N GLU A 21 4.59 3.60 -12.65
CA GLU A 21 4.18 2.19 -12.55
C GLU A 21 2.67 2.04 -12.71
N VAL A 22 1.88 2.82 -11.96
CA VAL A 22 0.41 2.78 -12.04
C VAL A 22 -0.08 3.22 -13.42
N GLY A 23 0.52 4.26 -13.99
CA GLY A 23 0.21 4.73 -15.33
C GLY A 23 0.45 3.66 -16.39
N LEU A 24 1.60 2.97 -16.35
CA LEU A 24 1.93 1.86 -17.24
C LEU A 24 0.97 0.68 -17.07
N LEU A 25 0.64 0.31 -15.83
CA LEU A 25 -0.29 -0.80 -15.55
C LEU A 25 -1.70 -0.48 -16.06
N LEU A 26 -2.19 0.73 -15.84
CA LEU A 26 -3.49 1.16 -16.35
C LEU A 26 -3.51 1.19 -17.87
N LEU A 27 -2.47 1.73 -18.50
CA LEU A 27 -2.32 1.75 -19.96
C LEU A 27 -2.33 0.33 -20.52
N PHE A 28 -1.57 -0.58 -19.93
CA PHE A 28 -1.53 -1.98 -20.32
C PHE A 28 -2.91 -2.65 -20.15
N GLY A 29 -3.57 -2.43 -19.02
CA GLY A 29 -4.92 -2.94 -18.74
C GLY A 29 -5.96 -2.48 -19.79
N VAL A 30 -5.91 -1.20 -20.15
CA VAL A 30 -6.81 -0.64 -21.16
C VAL A 30 -6.50 -1.17 -22.57
N LEU A 31 -5.23 -1.21 -22.97
CA LEU A 31 -4.83 -1.60 -24.33
C LEU A 31 -4.99 -3.10 -24.59
N PHE A 32 -4.56 -3.94 -23.65
CA PHE A 32 -4.53 -5.40 -23.87
C PHE A 32 -5.75 -6.11 -23.34
N PHE A 33 -6.32 -5.66 -22.24
CA PHE A 33 -7.50 -6.29 -21.62
C PHE A 33 -8.81 -5.54 -21.90
N HIS A 34 -8.76 -4.45 -22.63
CA HIS A 34 -9.93 -3.59 -22.92
C HIS A 34 -10.68 -3.19 -21.64
N MET A 35 -9.93 -3.02 -20.54
CA MET A 35 -10.47 -2.69 -19.24
C MET A 35 -11.06 -1.26 -19.26
N ARG A 36 -12.28 -1.13 -18.79
CA ARG A 36 -12.92 0.19 -18.64
C ARG A 36 -12.53 0.77 -17.27
N VAL A 37 -11.85 1.89 -17.27
CA VAL A 37 -11.58 2.66 -16.06
C VAL A 37 -12.75 3.58 -15.81
N LEU A 38 -13.60 3.23 -14.85
CA LEU A 38 -14.81 3.99 -14.53
C LEU A 38 -14.54 5.13 -13.54
N GLY A 39 -13.48 4.99 -12.74
CA GLY A 39 -13.11 6.00 -11.74
C GLY A 39 -12.27 7.13 -12.31
N SER A 40 -12.19 8.21 -11.53
CA SER A 40 -11.33 9.34 -11.86
C SER A 40 -9.86 8.96 -11.67
N ILE A 41 -9.01 9.37 -12.61
CA ILE A 41 -7.55 9.17 -12.54
C ILE A 41 -6.99 9.81 -11.26
N GLY A 42 -7.53 10.96 -10.84
CA GLY A 42 -7.15 11.61 -9.60
C GLY A 42 -7.42 10.76 -8.36
N SER A 43 -8.56 10.09 -8.29
CA SER A 43 -8.90 9.18 -7.18
C SER A 43 -7.94 7.98 -7.14
N ILE A 44 -7.66 7.38 -8.30
CA ILE A 44 -6.75 6.26 -8.42
C ILE A 44 -5.34 6.66 -7.99
N ALA A 45 -4.85 7.82 -8.45
CA ALA A 45 -3.54 8.35 -8.08
C ALA A 45 -3.43 8.65 -6.58
N LEU A 46 -4.48 9.19 -5.95
CA LEU A 46 -4.53 9.43 -4.50
C LEU A 46 -4.48 8.12 -3.70
N ILE A 47 -5.27 7.12 -4.08
CA ILE A 47 -5.27 5.81 -3.42
C ILE A 47 -3.91 5.13 -3.57
N ALA A 48 -3.35 5.12 -4.77
CA ALA A 48 -2.03 4.54 -5.04
C ALA A 48 -0.92 5.28 -4.29
N GLY A 49 -0.99 6.62 -4.23
CA GLY A 49 -0.06 7.45 -3.48
C GLY A 49 -0.11 7.16 -1.97
N LEU A 50 -1.32 7.08 -1.42
CA LEU A 50 -1.52 6.72 -0.02
C LEU A 50 -0.99 5.31 0.27
N GLY A 51 -1.25 4.35 -0.61
CA GLY A 51 -0.69 3.00 -0.53
C GLY A 51 0.83 3.00 -0.56
N SER A 52 1.44 3.73 -1.49
CA SER A 52 2.89 3.87 -1.60
C SER A 52 3.53 4.42 -0.32
N LEU A 53 2.92 5.44 0.28
CA LEU A 53 3.37 6.01 1.56
C LEU A 53 3.17 5.02 2.72
N THR A 54 2.04 4.33 2.77
CA THR A 54 1.76 3.32 3.79
C THR A 54 2.80 2.21 3.78
N PHE A 55 3.06 1.62 2.61
CA PHE A 55 4.06 0.56 2.47
C PHE A 55 5.49 1.07 2.57
N GLY A 56 5.74 2.32 2.20
CA GLY A 56 7.00 3.00 2.47
C GLY A 56 7.27 3.09 3.98
N GLY A 57 6.26 3.43 4.77
CA GLY A 57 6.34 3.45 6.24
C GLY A 57 6.59 2.05 6.83
N VAL A 58 5.87 1.03 6.36
CA VAL A 58 6.08 -0.37 6.78
C VAL A 58 7.49 -0.85 6.41
N GLY A 59 7.95 -0.54 5.20
CA GLY A 59 9.31 -0.86 4.75
C GLY A 59 10.39 -0.18 5.60
N LEU A 60 10.20 1.09 5.91
CA LEU A 60 11.11 1.84 6.77
C LEU A 60 11.14 1.27 8.19
N LEU A 61 9.98 0.86 8.73
CA LEU A 61 9.88 0.23 10.04
C LEU A 61 10.62 -1.11 10.08
N THR A 62 10.45 -1.96 9.06
CA THR A 62 11.16 -3.25 8.96
C THR A 62 12.67 -3.04 8.82
N ALA A 63 13.09 -2.08 8.00
CA ALA A 63 14.50 -1.73 7.81
C ALA A 63 15.14 -1.15 9.08
N SER A 64 14.39 -0.45 9.93
CA SER A 64 14.90 0.15 11.16
C SER A 64 15.38 -0.87 12.20
N ARG A 65 14.94 -2.11 12.10
CA ARG A 65 15.26 -3.21 13.03
C ARG A 65 16.37 -4.14 12.53
N ALA A 66 16.63 -4.16 11.26
CA ALA A 66 17.57 -5.11 10.66
C ALA A 66 18.92 -4.46 10.36
N GLN A 67 19.99 -5.10 10.83
CA GLN A 67 21.37 -4.64 10.61
C GLN A 67 21.99 -5.18 9.31
N LYS A 68 21.40 -6.22 8.74
CA LYS A 68 21.88 -6.87 7.50
C LYS A 68 20.78 -6.89 6.45
N ILE A 69 21.15 -6.75 5.18
CA ILE A 69 20.22 -6.73 4.04
C ILE A 69 19.41 -8.03 3.97
N GLU A 70 20.03 -9.18 4.26
CA GLU A 70 19.34 -10.49 4.27
C GLU A 70 18.26 -10.53 5.36
N SER A 71 18.52 -9.94 6.51
CA SER A 71 17.53 -9.86 7.60
C SER A 71 16.37 -8.93 7.26
N VAL A 72 16.63 -7.82 6.55
CA VAL A 72 15.59 -6.93 6.03
C VAL A 72 14.68 -7.69 5.08
N SER A 73 15.26 -8.38 4.11
CA SER A 73 14.51 -9.13 3.10
C SER A 73 13.69 -10.26 3.74
N GLY A 74 14.23 -10.96 4.71
CA GLY A 74 13.51 -11.98 5.46
C GLY A 74 12.32 -11.43 6.24
N LEU A 75 12.50 -10.30 6.94
CA LEU A 75 11.43 -9.63 7.69
C LEU A 75 10.34 -9.07 6.77
N ILE A 76 10.72 -8.47 5.65
CA ILE A 76 9.75 -7.98 4.65
C ILE A 76 8.93 -9.15 4.12
N ASN A 77 9.55 -10.25 3.75
CA ASN A 77 8.84 -11.44 3.27
C ASN A 77 7.90 -12.02 4.34
N LEU A 78 8.35 -12.07 5.59
CA LEU A 78 7.54 -12.55 6.71
C LEU A 78 6.27 -11.70 6.91
N VAL A 79 6.37 -10.39 6.75
CA VAL A 79 5.24 -9.45 6.90
C VAL A 79 4.35 -9.46 5.66
N MET A 80 4.96 -9.47 4.46
CA MET A 80 4.23 -9.35 3.20
C MET A 80 3.57 -10.67 2.77
N MET A 81 4.16 -11.83 3.05
CA MET A 81 3.60 -13.12 2.61
C MET A 81 2.17 -13.35 3.13
N PRO A 82 1.87 -13.20 4.44
CA PRO A 82 0.49 -13.29 4.91
C PRO A 82 -0.43 -12.25 4.25
N MET A 83 0.06 -11.01 4.07
CA MET A 83 -0.71 -9.96 3.41
C MET A 83 -1.07 -10.32 1.97
N TRP A 84 -0.15 -10.91 1.21
CA TRP A 84 -0.44 -11.37 -0.16
C TRP A 84 -1.48 -12.47 -0.21
N ILE A 85 -1.39 -13.44 0.69
CA ILE A 85 -2.32 -14.57 0.75
C ILE A 85 -3.74 -14.09 1.06
N PHE A 86 -3.88 -13.19 2.04
CA PHE A 86 -5.18 -12.73 2.53
C PHE A 86 -5.72 -11.50 1.81
N SER A 87 -4.92 -10.81 1.00
CA SER A 87 -5.31 -9.53 0.37
C SER A 87 -6.34 -9.65 -0.76
N GLY A 88 -6.69 -10.88 -1.16
CA GLY A 88 -7.57 -11.11 -2.30
C GLY A 88 -6.86 -11.04 -3.66
N VAL A 89 -5.52 -10.91 -3.70
CA VAL A 89 -4.74 -10.89 -4.96
C VAL A 89 -4.72 -12.28 -5.59
N PHE A 90 -4.38 -13.30 -4.81
CA PHE A 90 -4.29 -14.68 -5.30
C PHE A 90 -5.57 -15.49 -5.08
N PHE A 91 -6.24 -15.26 -3.97
CA PHE A 91 -7.47 -15.95 -3.61
C PHE A 91 -8.49 -14.94 -3.12
N SER A 92 -9.75 -15.04 -3.59
CA SER A 92 -10.84 -14.22 -3.04
C SER A 92 -10.96 -14.50 -1.54
N TYR A 93 -10.91 -13.45 -0.72
CA TYR A 93 -11.04 -13.57 0.74
C TYR A 93 -12.44 -14.05 1.16
N GLU A 94 -13.43 -14.03 0.27
CA GLU A 94 -14.76 -14.59 0.50
C GLU A 94 -14.75 -16.11 0.73
N ARG A 95 -13.69 -16.79 0.31
CA ARG A 95 -13.51 -18.23 0.53
C ARG A 95 -13.08 -18.57 1.95
N PHE A 96 -12.64 -17.58 2.72
CA PHE A 96 -12.24 -17.78 4.11
C PHE A 96 -13.44 -17.68 5.06
N PRO A 97 -13.39 -18.31 6.24
CA PRO A 97 -14.45 -18.21 7.23
C PRO A 97 -14.74 -16.76 7.61
N ASN A 98 -16.02 -16.44 7.79
CA ASN A 98 -16.47 -15.08 8.14
C ASN A 98 -15.80 -14.48 9.36
N LEU A 99 -15.34 -15.33 10.28
CA LEU A 99 -14.63 -14.94 11.50
C LEU A 99 -13.32 -14.19 11.21
N ILE A 100 -12.67 -14.50 10.06
CA ILE A 100 -11.37 -13.92 9.70
C ILE A 100 -11.53 -12.65 8.83
N HIS A 101 -12.70 -12.42 8.24
CA HIS A 101 -12.95 -11.27 7.37
C HIS A 101 -12.61 -9.91 7.98
N PRO A 102 -12.95 -9.61 9.26
CA PRO A 102 -12.56 -8.35 9.89
C PRO A 102 -11.05 -8.16 9.96
N LEU A 103 -10.32 -9.23 10.24
CA LEU A 103 -8.86 -9.22 10.29
C LEU A 103 -8.25 -8.97 8.91
N ILE A 104 -8.77 -9.65 7.89
CA ILE A 104 -8.34 -9.48 6.49
C ILE A 104 -8.55 -8.03 6.04
N LYS A 105 -9.73 -7.46 6.31
CA LYS A 105 -10.06 -6.07 5.96
C LYS A 105 -9.24 -5.02 6.73
N ALA A 106 -8.70 -5.39 7.87
CA ALA A 106 -7.79 -4.53 8.64
C ALA A 106 -6.35 -4.51 8.08
N LEU A 107 -6.02 -5.38 7.13
CA LEU A 107 -4.71 -5.38 6.47
C LEU A 107 -4.59 -4.23 5.46
N PRO A 108 -3.46 -3.52 5.43
CA PRO A 108 -3.28 -2.37 4.54
C PRO A 108 -3.29 -2.77 3.06
N LEU A 109 -2.79 -3.95 2.72
CA LEU A 109 -2.78 -4.44 1.34
C LEU A 109 -4.19 -4.78 0.85
N THR A 110 -5.03 -5.38 1.68
CA THR A 110 -6.45 -5.63 1.38
C THR A 110 -7.20 -4.31 1.18
N ALA A 111 -7.00 -3.35 2.07
CA ALA A 111 -7.61 -2.03 1.96
C ALA A 111 -7.20 -1.31 0.66
N LEU A 112 -5.91 -1.37 0.28
CA LEU A 112 -5.41 -0.80 -0.97
C LEU A 112 -6.02 -1.47 -2.20
N ASN A 113 -6.00 -2.80 -2.25
CA ASN A 113 -6.53 -3.55 -3.39
C ASN A 113 -8.03 -3.34 -3.57
N ASP A 114 -8.80 -3.37 -2.49
CA ASP A 114 -10.23 -3.13 -2.52
C ASP A 114 -10.55 -1.69 -2.93
N ALA A 115 -9.78 -0.72 -2.46
CA ALA A 115 -9.94 0.68 -2.81
C ALA A 115 -9.63 0.94 -4.30
N LEU A 116 -8.54 0.37 -4.81
CA LEU A 116 -8.17 0.48 -6.23
C LEU A 116 -9.21 -0.22 -7.11
N ARG A 117 -9.63 -1.43 -6.76
CA ARG A 117 -10.64 -2.18 -7.49
C ARG A 117 -11.95 -1.41 -7.57
N ALA A 118 -12.44 -0.90 -6.45
CA ALA A 118 -13.67 -0.12 -6.38
C ALA A 118 -13.56 1.18 -7.21
N SER A 119 -12.41 1.86 -7.16
CA SER A 119 -12.22 3.07 -7.98
C SER A 119 -12.10 2.75 -9.46
N ILE A 120 -11.34 1.73 -9.85
CA ILE A 120 -11.05 1.43 -11.26
C ILE A 120 -12.26 0.79 -11.94
N LEU A 121 -12.85 -0.25 -11.33
CA LEU A 121 -13.88 -1.09 -11.96
C LEU A 121 -15.30 -0.64 -11.65
N GLU A 122 -15.54 -0.05 -10.49
CA GLU A 122 -16.88 0.35 -10.02
C GLU A 122 -17.08 1.87 -10.08
N GLY A 123 -16.03 2.64 -10.25
CA GLY A 123 -16.09 4.11 -10.24
C GLY A 123 -16.50 4.70 -8.89
N THR A 124 -16.32 3.97 -7.79
CA THR A 124 -16.72 4.39 -6.45
C THR A 124 -15.96 5.64 -6.01
N PRO A 125 -16.64 6.72 -5.58
CA PRO A 125 -15.99 7.94 -5.14
C PRO A 125 -15.20 7.74 -3.83
N LEU A 126 -14.14 8.53 -3.65
CA LEU A 126 -13.25 8.46 -2.47
C LEU A 126 -13.99 8.55 -1.13
N LEU A 127 -15.01 9.40 -1.06
CA LEU A 127 -15.80 9.61 0.15
C LEU A 127 -16.52 8.33 0.64
N GLN A 128 -16.91 7.44 -0.26
CA GLN A 128 -17.54 6.18 0.10
C GLN A 128 -16.52 5.12 0.54
N GLN A 129 -15.25 5.35 0.27
CA GLN A 129 -14.14 4.44 0.58
C GLN A 129 -13.38 4.83 1.84
N TRP A 130 -13.88 5.79 2.61
CA TRP A 130 -13.23 6.30 3.82
C TRP A 130 -12.75 5.20 4.81
N PRO A 131 -13.44 4.05 5.02
CA PRO A 131 -12.94 3.04 5.94
C PRO A 131 -11.63 2.41 5.46
N ARG A 132 -11.52 2.16 4.15
CA ARG A 132 -10.31 1.60 3.52
C ARG A 132 -9.15 2.58 3.59
N LEU A 133 -9.43 3.86 3.29
CA LEU A 133 -8.43 4.93 3.39
C LEU A 133 -7.97 5.13 4.83
N LEU A 134 -8.88 5.04 5.81
CA LEU A 134 -8.54 5.13 7.23
C LEU A 134 -7.59 4.02 7.66
N VAL A 135 -7.84 2.78 7.25
CA VAL A 135 -6.94 1.64 7.53
C VAL A 135 -5.53 1.94 7.00
N MET A 136 -5.41 2.43 5.77
CA MET A 136 -4.12 2.76 5.17
C MET A 136 -3.42 3.91 5.91
N ILE A 137 -4.14 4.97 6.28
CA ILE A 137 -3.62 6.11 7.04
C ILE A 137 -3.12 5.66 8.41
N LEU A 138 -3.87 4.82 9.11
CA LEU A 138 -3.49 4.30 10.42
C LEU A 138 -2.22 3.45 10.33
N TRP A 139 -2.16 2.52 9.39
CA TRP A 139 -0.97 1.70 9.19
C TRP A 139 0.25 2.53 8.80
N GLY A 140 0.09 3.46 7.86
CA GLY A 140 1.15 4.37 7.44
C GLY A 140 1.63 5.25 8.59
N GLY A 141 0.72 5.91 9.30
CA GLY A 141 1.03 6.79 10.43
C GLY A 141 1.73 6.05 11.57
N ILE A 142 1.19 4.91 12.01
CA ILE A 142 1.80 4.09 13.06
C ILE A 142 3.20 3.62 12.63
N SER A 143 3.35 3.11 11.40
CA SER A 143 4.62 2.63 10.89
C SER A 143 5.67 3.73 10.81
N PHE A 144 5.32 4.92 10.34
CA PHE A 144 6.22 6.08 10.31
C PHE A 144 6.64 6.53 11.70
N VAL A 145 5.70 6.66 12.64
CA VAL A 145 6.00 7.09 14.01
C VAL A 145 6.91 6.08 14.70
N LEU A 146 6.63 4.78 14.55
CA LEU A 146 7.47 3.72 15.13
C LEU A 146 8.84 3.67 14.46
N ALA A 147 8.91 3.82 13.14
CA ALA A 147 10.18 3.87 12.42
C ALA A 147 11.06 5.03 12.91
N LEU A 148 10.48 6.22 13.06
CA LEU A 148 11.21 7.39 13.57
C LEU A 148 11.72 7.21 15.01
N LYS A 149 10.95 6.55 15.87
CA LYS A 149 11.34 6.28 17.26
C LYS A 149 12.43 5.21 17.37
N TRP A 150 12.39 4.21 16.48
CA TRP A 150 13.28 3.04 16.54
C TRP A 150 14.50 3.16 15.64
N PHE A 151 14.51 4.13 14.75
CA PHE A 151 15.67 4.36 13.88
C PHE A 151 16.84 4.88 14.70
N ARG A 152 17.82 4.00 14.95
CA ARG A 152 19.10 4.37 15.56
C ARG A 152 19.99 4.95 14.46
N TRP A 153 20.18 6.25 14.51
CA TRP A 153 21.17 6.96 13.71
C TRP A 153 22.55 6.74 14.35
N THR A 154 23.23 5.69 13.97
CA THR A 154 24.68 5.51 14.23
C THR A 154 25.45 5.98 13.02
#